data_bc7565536592312679adeb3e99503d18
#
_entry.id   bc7565536592312679adeb3e99503d18
#
_cell.length_a   1.000
_cell.length_b   1.000
_cell.length_c   1.000
_cell.angle_alpha   90.00
_cell.angle_beta   90.00
_cell.angle_gamma   90.00
#
_symmetry.space_group_name_H-M   'P 1'
#
loop_
_entity.id
_entity.type
_entity.pdbx_description
1 polymer ?
#
loop_
_entity_poly.entity_id
_entity_poly.type
_entity_poly.pdbx_seq_one_letter_code
_entity_poly.pdbx_strand_id
1 'polypeptide(L)'
;MVYNIIEVANTHNGNIDYIYSLLDEFKSLNRDIGVKFQAFKYDEIATNDHDWFETYKTFYFNPDEWKKIINKADETKDVWLDIFDKYGVLILEQNIDKIKGFKLQSSVLFNKVVLKKLSCLNLSDISVIINIAAHEISEIRSILNNIENFIKSKEIILEVGFQDFPTELSDAGISKIRKLKESFNNKIAFADHVDGQSQEAIDLPIIASLVGADVIEKHVMHSTLETKYDDFSSVTFDNYSKYIEKLNKYQSLLNEPFINDREREYLKKTIQIPIALKDIPKGTLVSEDELSYKRSGKNGLNTQELEELQQKYYILNKNKKKEDTFQENDFKKAKIATIIACRLKSSRLPKKAILPIGNLPSIELCIKNALKFENIDYTILATSDNEEDAELENHIYSDEVIFHTGDPDNVIKRYLTIIEKLDIDVIVRMTGDCPYISKEIFELLLESHFKEGADYTASVGAAVGTYMEIFNRTALEKIIHYFPNAEYSEYMTWYFQNNPEHFKINMVKVPDKWCRDYRLTLDYQEDLDLFNYIENYFMEENIEFTLDELFNYLDNNPDIANINIQMPLTYKTNEKLIETLNKSTKITNNR
;
A
#
# COMPACT_ATOMS: atom_id res chain seq x y z
N MET A 1 -22.33 -16.45 -10.77
CA MET A 1 -22.87 -17.85 -10.66
C MET A 1 -22.51 -18.57 -11.93
N VAL A 2 -22.16 -19.87 -11.84
CA VAL A 2 -21.88 -20.71 -12.99
C VAL A 2 -23.19 -21.05 -13.69
N TYR A 3 -23.23 -20.92 -15.01
CA TYR A 3 -24.38 -21.29 -15.81
C TYR A 3 -24.35 -22.79 -16.11
N ASN A 4 -25.47 -23.48 -15.95
CA ASN A 4 -25.56 -24.93 -16.13
C ASN A 4 -26.39 -25.28 -17.37
N ILE A 5 -25.95 -26.27 -18.13
CA ILE A 5 -26.63 -26.81 -19.29
C ILE A 5 -26.86 -28.32 -19.08
N ILE A 6 -28.14 -28.71 -19.15
CA ILE A 6 -28.57 -30.09 -19.20
C ILE A 6 -28.43 -30.58 -20.64
N GLU A 7 -27.57 -31.55 -20.90
CA GLU A 7 -27.40 -32.15 -22.22
C GLU A 7 -28.24 -33.42 -22.34
N VAL A 8 -29.22 -33.38 -23.21
CA VAL A 8 -30.11 -34.52 -23.48
C VAL A 8 -29.40 -35.60 -24.33
N ALA A 9 -28.50 -35.16 -25.23
CA ALA A 9 -27.76 -36.01 -26.14
C ALA A 9 -28.71 -37.02 -26.90
N ASN A 10 -28.32 -38.27 -26.99
CA ASN A 10 -29.11 -39.29 -27.64
C ASN A 10 -29.82 -40.22 -26.64
N THR A 11 -29.93 -39.86 -25.37
CA THR A 11 -30.59 -40.70 -24.33
C THR A 11 -32.08 -40.95 -24.66
N HIS A 12 -32.65 -40.17 -25.56
CA HIS A 12 -34.04 -40.29 -25.99
C HIS A 12 -34.29 -41.46 -26.97
N ASN A 13 -33.28 -42.17 -27.50
CA ASN A 13 -33.41 -43.31 -28.42
C ASN A 13 -34.35 -43.02 -29.63
N GLY A 14 -34.53 -41.71 -30.07
CA GLY A 14 -35.48 -41.33 -31.10
C GLY A 14 -36.95 -41.21 -30.64
N ASN A 15 -37.22 -41.27 -29.35
CA ASN A 15 -38.55 -41.18 -28.76
C ASN A 15 -38.84 -39.79 -28.23
N ILE A 16 -39.79 -39.07 -28.83
CA ILE A 16 -40.19 -37.72 -28.44
C ILE A 16 -40.86 -37.68 -27.05
N ASP A 17 -41.61 -38.74 -26.69
CA ASP A 17 -42.28 -38.82 -25.38
C ASP A 17 -41.27 -38.98 -24.24
N TYR A 18 -40.12 -39.62 -24.51
CA TYR A 18 -38.99 -39.67 -23.57
C TYR A 18 -38.49 -38.23 -23.28
N ILE A 19 -38.29 -37.43 -24.31
CA ILE A 19 -37.83 -36.05 -24.17
C ILE A 19 -38.83 -35.25 -23.31
N TYR A 20 -40.11 -35.39 -23.57
CA TYR A 20 -41.15 -34.70 -22.79
C TYR A 20 -41.14 -35.14 -21.31
N SER A 21 -41.04 -36.44 -21.06
CA SER A 21 -40.96 -36.98 -19.70
C SER A 21 -39.70 -36.48 -18.97
N LEU A 22 -38.54 -36.43 -19.65
CA LEU A 22 -37.28 -35.95 -19.10
C LEU A 22 -37.40 -34.43 -18.76
N LEU A 23 -37.98 -33.63 -19.66
CA LEU A 23 -38.21 -32.20 -19.42
C LEU A 23 -39.14 -31.96 -18.21
N ASP A 24 -40.18 -32.78 -18.06
CA ASP A 24 -41.10 -32.69 -16.92
C ASP A 24 -40.42 -33.11 -15.60
N GLU A 25 -39.53 -34.12 -15.62
CA GLU A 25 -38.75 -34.52 -14.45
C GLU A 25 -37.81 -33.40 -13.98
N PHE A 26 -37.14 -32.71 -14.91
CA PHE A 26 -36.19 -31.62 -14.62
C PHE A 26 -36.87 -30.24 -14.49
N LYS A 27 -38.18 -30.16 -14.56
CA LYS A 27 -38.94 -28.91 -14.53
C LYS A 27 -38.75 -28.11 -13.24
N SER A 28 -38.57 -28.79 -12.11
CA SER A 28 -38.43 -28.17 -10.79
C SER A 28 -37.09 -27.44 -10.58
N LEU A 29 -36.10 -27.69 -11.42
CA LEU A 29 -34.85 -26.97 -11.39
C LEU A 29 -35.02 -25.51 -11.85
N ASN A 30 -34.19 -24.62 -11.33
CA ASN A 30 -34.27 -23.20 -11.61
C ASN A 30 -34.35 -22.89 -13.14
N ARG A 31 -35.09 -21.85 -13.53
CA ARG A 31 -35.22 -21.42 -14.91
C ARG A 31 -33.91 -20.96 -15.56
N ASP A 32 -32.93 -20.53 -14.76
CA ASP A 32 -31.61 -20.10 -15.22
C ASP A 32 -30.68 -21.25 -15.65
N ILE A 33 -31.22 -22.44 -15.85
CA ILE A 33 -30.52 -23.64 -16.38
C ILE A 33 -30.91 -23.84 -17.83
N GLY A 34 -29.93 -24.04 -18.71
CA GLY A 34 -30.14 -24.40 -20.10
C GLY A 34 -30.47 -25.88 -20.29
N VAL A 35 -31.20 -26.19 -21.37
CA VAL A 35 -31.32 -27.56 -21.88
C VAL A 35 -30.85 -27.58 -23.32
N LYS A 36 -30.01 -28.55 -23.66
CA LYS A 36 -29.40 -28.68 -24.98
C LYS A 36 -29.80 -29.97 -25.65
N PHE A 37 -30.05 -29.87 -26.99
CA PHE A 37 -30.44 -30.97 -27.87
C PHE A 37 -29.52 -31.05 -29.07
N GLN A 38 -29.34 -32.23 -29.64
CA GLN A 38 -28.54 -32.47 -30.84
C GLN A 38 -29.42 -32.51 -32.09
N ALA A 39 -29.43 -31.39 -32.83
CA ALA A 39 -30.28 -31.28 -34.04
C ALA A 39 -29.46 -31.62 -35.30
N PHE A 40 -29.69 -32.77 -35.88
CA PHE A 40 -29.03 -33.22 -37.10
C PHE A 40 -29.95 -34.07 -37.98
N LYS A 41 -29.53 -34.28 -39.23
CA LYS A 41 -30.20 -35.22 -40.16
C LYS A 41 -29.20 -36.31 -40.55
N TYR A 42 -29.63 -37.56 -40.47
CA TYR A 42 -28.79 -38.76 -40.65
C TYR A 42 -28.00 -38.79 -41.97
N ASP A 43 -28.63 -38.35 -43.12
CA ASP A 43 -28.02 -38.30 -44.45
C ASP A 43 -27.20 -37.02 -44.72
N GLU A 44 -27.17 -36.10 -43.76
CA GLU A 44 -26.36 -34.88 -43.80
C GLU A 44 -25.12 -34.99 -42.87
N ILE A 45 -25.23 -35.78 -41.78
CA ILE A 45 -24.15 -35.97 -40.81
C ILE A 45 -23.22 -37.12 -41.18
N ALA A 46 -23.75 -38.16 -41.86
CA ALA A 46 -22.98 -39.36 -42.19
C ALA A 46 -23.34 -39.91 -43.60
N THR A 47 -22.40 -40.65 -44.19
CA THR A 47 -22.59 -41.44 -45.39
C THR A 47 -23.20 -42.80 -45.06
N ASN A 48 -23.87 -43.44 -46.04
CA ASN A 48 -24.59 -44.71 -45.84
C ASN A 48 -23.71 -45.88 -45.36
N ASP A 49 -22.42 -45.79 -45.55
CA ASP A 49 -21.43 -46.78 -45.12
C ASP A 49 -20.83 -46.50 -43.74
N HIS A 50 -21.26 -45.44 -43.07
CA HIS A 50 -20.84 -45.13 -41.72
C HIS A 50 -21.52 -46.03 -40.70
N ASP A 51 -20.77 -46.58 -39.74
CA ASP A 51 -21.25 -47.56 -38.74
C ASP A 51 -22.49 -47.09 -37.97
N TRP A 52 -22.63 -45.77 -37.76
CA TRP A 52 -23.74 -45.17 -36.99
C TRP A 52 -24.88 -44.64 -37.88
N PHE A 53 -24.85 -44.85 -39.22
CA PHE A 53 -25.84 -44.26 -40.13
C PHE A 53 -27.29 -44.68 -39.79
N GLU A 54 -27.55 -45.98 -39.57
CA GLU A 54 -28.89 -46.48 -39.21
C GLU A 54 -29.30 -46.02 -37.80
N THR A 55 -28.33 -45.86 -36.88
CA THR A 55 -28.56 -45.32 -35.52
C THR A 55 -28.96 -43.84 -35.61
N TYR A 56 -28.23 -43.03 -36.38
CA TYR A 56 -28.59 -41.61 -36.61
C TYR A 56 -29.97 -41.45 -37.24
N LYS A 57 -30.39 -42.39 -38.06
CA LYS A 57 -31.72 -42.38 -38.67
C LYS A 57 -32.83 -42.62 -37.65
N THR A 58 -32.55 -43.36 -36.56
CA THR A 58 -33.50 -43.52 -35.46
C THR A 58 -33.63 -42.29 -34.59
N PHE A 59 -32.59 -41.46 -34.52
CA PHE A 59 -32.57 -40.22 -33.71
C PHE A 59 -33.16 -38.99 -34.44
N TYR A 60 -33.44 -39.13 -35.73
CA TYR A 60 -33.92 -38.03 -36.53
C TYR A 60 -35.34 -37.62 -36.14
N PHE A 61 -35.54 -36.33 -35.88
CA PHE A 61 -36.84 -35.66 -35.77
C PHE A 61 -37.02 -34.70 -36.93
N ASN A 62 -38.25 -34.63 -37.50
CA ASN A 62 -38.58 -33.67 -38.54
C ASN A 62 -38.75 -32.23 -37.94
N PRO A 63 -38.84 -31.18 -38.79
CA PRO A 63 -38.95 -29.80 -38.30
C PRO A 63 -40.16 -29.51 -37.40
N ASP A 64 -41.28 -30.16 -37.62
CA ASP A 64 -42.50 -30.00 -36.82
C ASP A 64 -42.34 -30.64 -35.44
N GLU A 65 -41.65 -31.76 -35.36
CA GLU A 65 -41.29 -32.41 -34.09
C GLU A 65 -40.30 -31.56 -33.29
N TRP A 66 -39.24 -31.05 -33.94
CA TRP A 66 -38.31 -30.11 -33.31
C TRP A 66 -39.02 -28.87 -32.77
N LYS A 67 -39.95 -28.28 -33.52
CA LYS A 67 -40.72 -27.14 -33.05
C LYS A 67 -41.50 -27.45 -31.78
N LYS A 68 -42.07 -28.67 -31.65
CA LYS A 68 -42.77 -29.10 -30.43
C LYS A 68 -41.83 -29.30 -29.27
N ILE A 69 -40.64 -29.93 -29.49
CA ILE A 69 -39.60 -30.15 -28.47
C ILE A 69 -39.12 -28.81 -27.93
N ILE A 70 -38.75 -27.87 -28.84
CA ILE A 70 -38.24 -26.56 -28.47
C ILE A 70 -39.30 -25.76 -27.72
N ASN A 71 -40.56 -25.77 -28.17
CA ASN A 71 -41.65 -25.09 -27.46
C ASN A 71 -41.83 -25.61 -26.04
N LYS A 72 -41.80 -26.95 -25.85
CA LYS A 72 -41.93 -27.55 -24.54
C LYS A 72 -40.76 -27.22 -23.62
N ALA A 73 -39.53 -27.19 -24.14
CA ALA A 73 -38.32 -26.84 -23.39
C ALA A 73 -38.30 -25.36 -22.98
N ASP A 74 -38.67 -24.46 -23.87
CA ASP A 74 -38.71 -22.99 -23.65
C ASP A 74 -39.72 -22.56 -22.56
N GLU A 75 -40.71 -23.41 -22.22
CA GLU A 75 -41.62 -23.15 -21.11
C GLU A 75 -40.86 -23.00 -19.77
N THR A 76 -39.70 -23.70 -19.58
CA THR A 76 -39.05 -23.84 -18.27
C THR A 76 -37.53 -23.66 -18.28
N LYS A 77 -36.88 -23.69 -19.43
CA LYS A 77 -35.44 -23.66 -19.60
C LYS A 77 -34.99 -22.78 -20.76
N ASP A 78 -33.77 -22.25 -20.69
CA ASP A 78 -33.08 -21.70 -21.86
C ASP A 78 -32.77 -22.82 -22.85
N VAL A 79 -33.12 -22.69 -24.12
CA VAL A 79 -32.93 -23.75 -25.12
C VAL A 79 -31.61 -23.56 -25.85
N TRP A 80 -30.83 -24.65 -25.96
CA TRP A 80 -29.57 -24.73 -26.69
C TRP A 80 -29.67 -25.83 -27.76
N LEU A 81 -28.93 -25.64 -28.87
CA LEU A 81 -28.82 -26.65 -29.92
C LEU A 81 -27.36 -27.02 -30.17
N ASP A 82 -27.05 -28.30 -30.33
CA ASP A 82 -25.77 -28.78 -30.86
C ASP A 82 -25.96 -28.93 -32.39
N ILE A 83 -25.13 -28.25 -33.19
CA ILE A 83 -25.27 -28.15 -34.63
C ILE A 83 -24.15 -28.92 -35.31
N PHE A 84 -24.50 -29.94 -36.10
CA PHE A 84 -23.57 -30.80 -36.81
C PHE A 84 -23.60 -30.57 -38.34
N ASP A 85 -24.72 -30.14 -38.88
CA ASP A 85 -24.96 -30.07 -40.31
C ASP A 85 -25.87 -28.88 -40.70
N LYS A 86 -26.18 -28.75 -41.97
CA LYS A 86 -27.08 -27.70 -42.50
C LYS A 86 -28.53 -27.87 -42.04
N TYR A 87 -28.94 -29.05 -41.63
CA TYR A 87 -30.27 -29.28 -41.08
C TYR A 87 -30.38 -28.69 -39.67
N GLY A 88 -29.36 -28.87 -38.82
CA GLY A 88 -29.30 -28.23 -37.52
C GLY A 88 -29.37 -26.69 -37.63
N VAL A 89 -28.74 -26.10 -38.66
CA VAL A 89 -28.88 -24.66 -38.93
C VAL A 89 -30.30 -24.29 -39.32
N LEU A 90 -31.00 -25.11 -40.11
CA LEU A 90 -32.41 -24.87 -40.45
C LEU A 90 -33.32 -24.90 -39.22
N ILE A 91 -33.09 -25.83 -38.27
CA ILE A 91 -33.86 -25.89 -37.02
C ILE A 91 -33.60 -24.66 -36.16
N LEU A 92 -32.31 -24.21 -36.05
CA LEU A 92 -31.96 -22.95 -35.41
C LEU A 92 -32.70 -21.76 -36.04
N GLU A 93 -32.64 -21.62 -37.38
CA GLU A 93 -33.26 -20.51 -38.12
C GLU A 93 -34.76 -20.44 -37.84
N GLN A 94 -35.47 -21.58 -37.90
CA GLN A 94 -36.92 -21.65 -37.71
C GLN A 94 -37.40 -21.36 -36.28
N ASN A 95 -36.48 -21.41 -35.27
CA ASN A 95 -36.81 -21.25 -33.85
C ASN A 95 -35.90 -20.24 -33.15
N ILE A 96 -35.29 -19.35 -33.90
CA ILE A 96 -34.21 -18.46 -33.41
C ILE A 96 -34.64 -17.56 -32.24
N ASP A 97 -35.92 -17.20 -32.20
CA ASP A 97 -36.53 -16.39 -31.13
C ASP A 97 -36.61 -17.09 -29.78
N LYS A 98 -36.43 -18.42 -29.74
CA LYS A 98 -36.48 -19.27 -28.54
C LYS A 98 -35.13 -19.86 -28.15
N ILE A 99 -34.13 -19.70 -29.00
CA ILE A 99 -32.82 -20.29 -28.80
C ILE A 99 -31.91 -19.30 -28.09
N LYS A 100 -31.37 -19.69 -26.95
CA LYS A 100 -30.38 -18.93 -26.18
C LYS A 100 -28.99 -19.00 -26.79
N GLY A 101 -28.64 -20.15 -27.31
CA GLY A 101 -27.37 -20.39 -27.92
C GLY A 101 -27.25 -21.73 -28.63
N PHE A 102 -26.14 -21.93 -29.30
CA PHE A 102 -25.81 -23.20 -29.92
C PHE A 102 -24.36 -23.58 -29.74
N LYS A 103 -24.05 -24.86 -29.94
CA LYS A 103 -22.71 -25.41 -29.87
C LYS A 103 -22.26 -25.92 -31.23
N LEU A 104 -20.98 -25.70 -31.51
CA LEU A 104 -20.25 -26.34 -32.61
C LEU A 104 -19.22 -27.30 -32.02
N GLN A 105 -19.36 -28.56 -32.31
CA GLN A 105 -18.36 -29.58 -31.93
C GLN A 105 -17.04 -29.39 -32.69
N SER A 106 -15.93 -29.87 -32.16
CA SER A 106 -14.62 -29.82 -32.82
C SER A 106 -14.66 -30.35 -34.25
N SER A 107 -15.47 -31.37 -34.51
CA SER A 107 -15.65 -32.00 -35.82
C SER A 107 -16.32 -31.11 -36.86
N VAL A 108 -17.00 -30.02 -36.43
CA VAL A 108 -17.81 -29.17 -37.32
C VAL A 108 -17.14 -27.80 -37.58
N LEU A 109 -16.12 -27.45 -36.81
CA LEU A 109 -15.53 -26.10 -36.85
C LEU A 109 -14.99 -25.65 -38.22
N PHE A 110 -14.73 -26.60 -39.12
CA PHE A 110 -14.25 -26.34 -40.47
C PHE A 110 -15.29 -26.67 -41.58
N ASN A 111 -16.54 -26.99 -41.19
CA ASN A 111 -17.60 -27.25 -42.14
C ASN A 111 -18.09 -25.93 -42.76
N LYS A 112 -17.53 -25.59 -43.93
CA LYS A 112 -17.82 -24.33 -44.65
C LYS A 112 -19.32 -24.17 -45.04
N VAL A 113 -20.04 -25.28 -45.19
CA VAL A 113 -21.49 -25.22 -45.55
C VAL A 113 -22.28 -24.74 -44.32
N VAL A 114 -21.98 -25.30 -43.13
CA VAL A 114 -22.58 -24.88 -41.86
C VAL A 114 -22.24 -23.43 -41.58
N LEU A 115 -20.94 -23.06 -41.61
CA LEU A 115 -20.47 -21.70 -41.33
C LEU A 115 -21.09 -20.66 -42.26
N LYS A 116 -21.16 -20.93 -43.57
CA LYS A 116 -21.82 -20.03 -44.53
C LYS A 116 -23.32 -19.85 -44.26
N LYS A 117 -24.03 -20.91 -43.87
CA LYS A 117 -25.45 -20.79 -43.51
C LYS A 117 -25.64 -19.97 -42.22
N LEU A 118 -24.82 -20.24 -41.20
CA LEU A 118 -24.84 -19.46 -39.95
C LEU A 118 -24.54 -17.98 -40.18
N SER A 119 -23.64 -17.64 -41.12
CA SER A 119 -23.32 -16.24 -41.45
C SER A 119 -24.47 -15.45 -42.07
N CYS A 120 -25.53 -16.14 -42.55
CA CYS A 120 -26.74 -15.50 -43.07
C CYS A 120 -27.78 -15.17 -41.99
N LEU A 121 -27.58 -15.62 -40.76
CA LEU A 121 -28.51 -15.42 -39.65
C LEU A 121 -28.08 -14.21 -38.78
N ASN A 122 -29.07 -13.54 -38.18
CA ASN A 122 -28.80 -12.57 -37.13
C ASN A 122 -28.58 -13.29 -35.80
N LEU A 123 -27.32 -13.37 -35.35
CA LEU A 123 -26.90 -14.09 -34.16
C LEU A 123 -26.46 -13.14 -33.01
N SER A 124 -26.76 -11.84 -33.08
CA SER A 124 -26.32 -10.83 -32.11
C SER A 124 -26.77 -11.09 -30.68
N ASP A 125 -27.85 -11.79 -30.47
CA ASP A 125 -28.39 -12.14 -29.15
C ASP A 125 -28.15 -13.61 -28.77
N ILE A 126 -27.49 -14.38 -29.65
CA ILE A 126 -27.23 -15.82 -29.50
C ILE A 126 -25.82 -16.06 -29.02
N SER A 127 -25.65 -16.85 -27.96
CA SER A 127 -24.35 -17.31 -27.48
C SER A 127 -23.88 -18.54 -28.26
N VAL A 128 -22.57 -18.64 -28.51
CA VAL A 128 -21.98 -19.77 -29.24
C VAL A 128 -20.95 -20.48 -28.37
N ILE A 129 -21.14 -21.78 -28.17
CA ILE A 129 -20.15 -22.68 -27.57
C ILE A 129 -19.32 -23.32 -28.68
N ILE A 130 -17.99 -23.29 -28.53
CA ILE A 130 -17.05 -23.97 -29.44
C ILE A 130 -16.32 -25.03 -28.65
N ASN A 131 -16.56 -26.30 -28.95
CA ASN A 131 -15.75 -27.37 -28.36
C ASN A 131 -14.35 -27.37 -28.95
N ILE A 132 -13.34 -27.34 -28.09
CA ILE A 132 -11.92 -27.22 -28.47
C ILE A 132 -11.13 -28.51 -28.22
N ALA A 133 -11.81 -29.64 -28.06
CA ALA A 133 -11.15 -30.93 -27.88
C ALA A 133 -10.15 -31.20 -29.02
N ALA A 134 -8.99 -31.72 -28.68
CA ALA A 134 -7.88 -32.05 -29.59
C ALA A 134 -7.19 -30.84 -30.27
N HIS A 135 -7.43 -29.58 -29.83
CA HIS A 135 -6.76 -28.39 -30.37
C HIS A 135 -5.78 -27.77 -29.38
N GLU A 136 -4.62 -27.36 -29.91
CA GLU A 136 -3.63 -26.56 -29.19
C GLU A 136 -4.03 -25.07 -29.11
N ILE A 137 -3.44 -24.30 -28.16
CA ILE A 137 -3.77 -22.88 -27.98
C ILE A 137 -3.59 -22.03 -29.26
N SER A 138 -2.55 -22.31 -30.04
CA SER A 138 -2.31 -21.64 -31.32
C SER A 138 -3.40 -21.94 -32.37
N GLU A 139 -3.88 -23.17 -32.41
CA GLU A 139 -4.96 -23.59 -33.28
C GLU A 139 -6.29 -22.97 -32.85
N ILE A 140 -6.57 -22.93 -31.54
CA ILE A 140 -7.75 -22.27 -30.98
C ILE A 140 -7.81 -20.79 -31.38
N ARG A 141 -6.68 -20.05 -31.36
CA ARG A 141 -6.63 -18.66 -31.87
C ARG A 141 -7.01 -18.58 -33.33
N SER A 142 -6.50 -19.49 -34.16
CA SER A 142 -6.83 -19.54 -35.59
C SER A 142 -8.29 -19.86 -35.83
N ILE A 143 -8.84 -20.82 -35.05
CA ILE A 143 -10.26 -21.19 -35.11
C ILE A 143 -11.14 -20.02 -34.74
N LEU A 144 -10.84 -19.32 -33.62
CA LEU A 144 -11.61 -18.14 -33.19
C LEU A 144 -11.63 -17.06 -34.28
N ASN A 145 -10.49 -16.70 -34.83
CA ASN A 145 -10.41 -15.74 -35.94
C ASN A 145 -11.22 -16.16 -37.14
N ASN A 146 -11.20 -17.46 -37.49
CA ASN A 146 -12.01 -17.99 -38.61
C ASN A 146 -13.51 -17.92 -38.29
N ILE A 147 -13.94 -18.37 -37.12
CA ILE A 147 -15.36 -18.38 -36.72
C ILE A 147 -15.91 -16.96 -36.64
N GLU A 148 -15.17 -16.00 -36.08
CA GLU A 148 -15.59 -14.60 -35.99
C GLU A 148 -15.78 -13.92 -37.34
N ASN A 149 -15.17 -14.42 -38.41
CA ASN A 149 -15.41 -13.96 -39.78
C ASN A 149 -16.77 -14.40 -40.32
N PHE A 150 -17.32 -15.52 -39.84
CA PHE A 150 -18.60 -16.07 -40.27
C PHE A 150 -19.75 -15.76 -39.31
N ILE A 151 -19.47 -15.75 -38.00
CA ILE A 151 -20.51 -15.71 -36.96
C ILE A 151 -20.33 -14.43 -36.13
N LYS A 152 -21.33 -13.55 -36.17
CA LYS A 152 -21.44 -12.35 -35.32
C LYS A 152 -22.43 -12.63 -34.20
N SER A 153 -21.96 -13.30 -33.16
CA SER A 153 -22.75 -13.72 -32.02
C SER A 153 -22.63 -12.76 -30.84
N LYS A 154 -23.48 -12.94 -29.83
CA LYS A 154 -23.43 -12.23 -28.57
C LYS A 154 -22.08 -12.46 -27.83
N GLU A 155 -21.67 -13.69 -27.78
CA GLU A 155 -20.41 -14.14 -27.17
C GLU A 155 -20.00 -15.49 -27.75
N ILE A 156 -18.70 -15.78 -27.70
CA ILE A 156 -18.14 -17.10 -27.97
C ILE A 156 -17.58 -17.67 -26.66
N ILE A 157 -17.97 -18.89 -26.32
CA ILE A 157 -17.59 -19.63 -25.14
C ILE A 157 -16.72 -20.81 -25.58
N LEU A 158 -15.53 -20.99 -25.00
CA LEU A 158 -14.63 -22.10 -25.32
C LEU A 158 -14.93 -23.27 -24.39
N GLU A 159 -15.20 -24.44 -24.96
CA GLU A 159 -15.57 -25.62 -24.18
C GLU A 159 -14.46 -26.63 -24.11
N VAL A 160 -14.06 -26.95 -22.88
CA VAL A 160 -13.24 -28.12 -22.57
C VAL A 160 -14.19 -29.30 -22.39
N GLY A 161 -14.06 -30.31 -23.24
CA GLY A 161 -14.87 -31.52 -23.17
C GLY A 161 -14.36 -32.55 -24.17
N PHE A 162 -13.76 -33.60 -23.66
CA PHE A 162 -13.43 -34.80 -24.43
C PHE A 162 -14.40 -35.90 -24.01
N GLN A 163 -14.96 -36.57 -24.99
CA GLN A 163 -15.90 -37.66 -24.76
C GLN A 163 -15.27 -38.99 -25.14
N ASP A 164 -15.20 -39.90 -24.18
CA ASP A 164 -14.96 -41.32 -24.34
C ASP A 164 -16.10 -42.06 -23.62
N PHE A 165 -16.04 -43.37 -23.51
CA PHE A 165 -17.19 -44.20 -23.11
C PHE A 165 -16.91 -45.10 -21.89
N PRO A 166 -16.90 -44.55 -20.64
CA PRO A 166 -16.85 -43.14 -20.20
C PRO A 166 -15.44 -42.54 -20.30
N THR A 167 -15.35 -41.19 -20.16
CA THR A 167 -14.04 -40.50 -20.10
C THR A 167 -13.36 -40.81 -18.75
N GLU A 168 -12.12 -41.26 -18.81
CA GLU A 168 -11.29 -41.46 -17.61
C GLU A 168 -11.04 -40.09 -16.90
N LEU A 169 -10.98 -40.10 -15.58
CA LEU A 169 -10.80 -38.91 -14.77
C LEU A 169 -9.52 -38.13 -15.15
N SER A 170 -8.44 -38.83 -15.50
CA SER A 170 -7.17 -38.24 -15.97
C SER A 170 -7.31 -37.46 -17.27
N ASP A 171 -8.30 -37.78 -18.10
CA ASP A 171 -8.52 -37.22 -19.44
C ASP A 171 -9.62 -36.13 -19.47
N ALA A 172 -10.26 -35.87 -18.33
CA ALA A 172 -11.33 -34.88 -18.20
C ALA A 172 -10.90 -33.44 -18.52
N GLY A 173 -9.60 -33.13 -18.50
CA GLY A 173 -9.05 -31.87 -19.01
C GLY A 173 -9.22 -30.66 -18.11
N ILE A 174 -9.48 -30.83 -16.83
CA ILE A 174 -9.64 -29.74 -15.83
C ILE A 174 -8.48 -28.73 -15.87
N SER A 175 -7.25 -29.22 -16.04
CA SER A 175 -6.06 -28.34 -16.10
C SER A 175 -6.06 -27.37 -17.28
N LYS A 176 -6.82 -27.68 -18.35
CA LYS A 176 -6.95 -26.82 -19.53
C LYS A 176 -7.74 -25.54 -19.22
N ILE A 177 -8.69 -25.58 -18.28
CA ILE A 177 -9.54 -24.44 -17.91
C ILE A 177 -8.69 -23.24 -17.51
N ARG A 178 -7.72 -23.43 -16.59
CA ARG A 178 -6.82 -22.37 -16.15
C ARG A 178 -5.98 -21.81 -17.30
N LYS A 179 -5.40 -22.66 -18.13
CA LYS A 179 -4.58 -22.25 -19.28
C LYS A 179 -5.38 -21.44 -20.29
N LEU A 180 -6.65 -21.80 -20.51
CA LEU A 180 -7.54 -21.08 -21.39
C LEU A 180 -7.89 -19.71 -20.82
N LYS A 181 -8.19 -19.60 -19.53
CA LYS A 181 -8.43 -18.32 -18.84
C LYS A 181 -7.21 -17.37 -18.91
N GLU A 182 -6.01 -17.91 -18.85
CA GLU A 182 -4.77 -17.12 -19.00
C GLU A 182 -4.51 -16.69 -20.44
N SER A 183 -5.02 -17.43 -21.43
CA SER A 183 -4.73 -17.24 -22.87
C SER A 183 -5.81 -16.48 -23.65
N PHE A 184 -7.05 -16.46 -23.15
CA PHE A 184 -8.24 -15.93 -23.82
C PHE A 184 -9.14 -15.17 -22.84
N ASN A 185 -9.83 -14.16 -23.35
CA ASN A 185 -10.84 -13.40 -22.57
C ASN A 185 -12.24 -14.04 -22.63
N ASN A 186 -12.38 -15.15 -23.34
CA ASN A 186 -13.63 -15.86 -23.50
C ASN A 186 -14.06 -16.52 -22.19
N LYS A 187 -15.37 -16.70 -22.02
CA LYS A 187 -15.90 -17.64 -21.03
C LYS A 187 -15.49 -19.04 -21.36
N ILE A 188 -15.30 -19.87 -20.32
CA ILE A 188 -14.92 -21.26 -20.48
C ILE A 188 -16.07 -22.14 -20.03
N ALA A 189 -16.49 -23.06 -20.89
CA ALA A 189 -17.40 -24.16 -20.59
C ALA A 189 -16.61 -25.44 -20.28
N PHE A 190 -17.17 -26.26 -19.43
CA PHE A 190 -16.69 -27.61 -19.17
C PHE A 190 -17.82 -28.61 -19.41
N ALA A 191 -17.64 -29.54 -20.37
CA ALA A 191 -18.53 -30.66 -20.62
C ALA A 191 -17.97 -31.91 -19.96
N ASP A 192 -18.71 -32.46 -19.01
CA ASP A 192 -18.30 -33.60 -18.20
C ASP A 192 -18.89 -34.92 -18.78
N HIS A 193 -18.00 -35.89 -19.05
CA HIS A 193 -18.35 -37.20 -19.64
C HIS A 193 -17.80 -38.39 -18.81
N VAL A 194 -17.46 -38.18 -17.52
CA VAL A 194 -17.08 -39.29 -16.64
C VAL A 194 -18.28 -40.19 -16.36
N ASP A 195 -18.03 -41.37 -15.81
CA ASP A 195 -19.11 -42.31 -15.46
C ASP A 195 -20.18 -41.64 -14.61
N GLY A 196 -21.39 -41.53 -15.16
CA GLY A 196 -22.54 -40.86 -14.55
C GLY A 196 -23.02 -41.47 -13.23
N GLN A 197 -22.63 -42.70 -12.91
CA GLN A 197 -22.93 -43.38 -11.65
C GLN A 197 -21.86 -43.16 -10.59
N SER A 198 -20.72 -42.58 -10.94
CA SER A 198 -19.61 -42.32 -10.04
C SER A 198 -19.84 -41.05 -9.18
N GLN A 199 -19.10 -40.95 -8.06
CA GLN A 199 -19.08 -39.73 -7.23
C GLN A 199 -18.44 -38.58 -7.99
N GLU A 200 -17.49 -38.89 -8.89
CA GLU A 200 -16.81 -37.93 -9.75
C GLU A 200 -17.77 -37.18 -10.66
N ALA A 201 -18.86 -37.81 -11.11
CA ALA A 201 -19.89 -37.15 -11.90
C ALA A 201 -20.60 -35.98 -11.17
N ILE A 202 -20.54 -35.96 -9.82
CA ILE A 202 -21.05 -34.87 -8.99
C ILE A 202 -19.92 -33.89 -8.66
N ASP A 203 -18.71 -34.37 -8.34
CA ASP A 203 -17.65 -33.55 -7.78
C ASP A 203 -16.81 -32.83 -8.87
N LEU A 204 -16.59 -33.46 -10.03
CA LEU A 204 -15.77 -32.92 -11.11
C LEU A 204 -16.31 -31.61 -11.69
N PRO A 205 -17.63 -31.46 -11.99
CA PRO A 205 -18.20 -30.19 -12.43
C PRO A 205 -18.03 -29.06 -11.40
N ILE A 206 -18.09 -29.38 -10.10
CA ILE A 206 -17.83 -28.42 -9.02
C ILE A 206 -16.37 -27.97 -9.05
N ILE A 207 -15.43 -28.91 -9.15
CA ILE A 207 -13.99 -28.61 -9.30
C ILE A 207 -13.76 -27.74 -10.53
N ALA A 208 -14.36 -28.08 -11.67
CA ALA A 208 -14.27 -27.26 -12.90
C ALA A 208 -14.72 -25.82 -12.65
N SER A 209 -15.83 -25.62 -11.94
CA SER A 209 -16.34 -24.30 -11.60
C SER A 209 -15.37 -23.53 -10.67
N LEU A 210 -14.78 -24.18 -9.69
CA LEU A 210 -13.81 -23.59 -8.75
C LEU A 210 -12.49 -23.23 -9.44
N VAL A 211 -12.11 -23.95 -10.48
CA VAL A 211 -10.90 -23.68 -11.30
C VAL A 211 -11.15 -22.56 -12.32
N GLY A 212 -12.42 -22.16 -12.53
CA GLY A 212 -12.76 -21.01 -13.35
C GLY A 212 -13.67 -21.29 -14.56
N ALA A 213 -14.32 -22.45 -14.64
CA ALA A 213 -15.36 -22.67 -15.64
C ALA A 213 -16.58 -21.75 -15.37
N ASP A 214 -17.06 -21.07 -16.41
CA ASP A 214 -18.23 -20.19 -16.35
C ASP A 214 -19.53 -20.93 -16.70
N VAL A 215 -19.42 -22.02 -17.45
CA VAL A 215 -20.53 -22.85 -17.90
C VAL A 215 -20.18 -24.32 -17.63
N ILE A 216 -21.14 -25.07 -17.11
CA ILE A 216 -21.03 -26.53 -16.94
C ILE A 216 -22.10 -27.21 -17.80
N GLU A 217 -21.67 -28.11 -18.64
CA GLU A 217 -22.55 -28.98 -19.43
C GLU A 217 -22.49 -30.41 -18.86
N LYS A 218 -23.67 -31.00 -18.62
CA LYS A 218 -23.79 -32.33 -18.04
C LYS A 218 -24.85 -33.15 -18.74
N HIS A 219 -24.49 -34.36 -19.19
CA HIS A 219 -25.41 -35.33 -19.74
C HIS A 219 -26.42 -35.80 -18.68
N VAL A 220 -27.68 -35.92 -19.08
CA VAL A 220 -28.74 -36.41 -18.20
C VAL A 220 -29.56 -37.52 -18.84
N MET A 221 -30.13 -38.38 -18.01
CA MET A 221 -31.08 -39.38 -18.39
C MET A 221 -32.27 -39.38 -17.44
N HIS A 222 -33.41 -39.89 -17.93
CA HIS A 222 -34.60 -40.07 -17.11
C HIS A 222 -34.36 -41.12 -16.02
N SER A 223 -34.85 -40.88 -14.80
CA SER A 223 -34.55 -41.75 -13.63
C SER A 223 -35.13 -43.16 -13.75
N THR A 224 -36.18 -43.39 -14.55
CA THR A 224 -36.89 -44.69 -14.61
C THR A 224 -37.11 -45.20 -16.04
N LEU A 225 -36.98 -44.36 -17.08
CA LEU A 225 -37.11 -44.80 -18.46
C LEU A 225 -35.77 -45.31 -18.99
N GLU A 226 -35.78 -46.46 -19.68
CA GLU A 226 -34.57 -47.06 -20.23
C GLU A 226 -34.04 -46.24 -21.41
N THR A 227 -32.71 -46.09 -21.45
CA THR A 227 -31.98 -45.56 -22.59
C THR A 227 -30.87 -46.55 -23.01
N LYS A 228 -30.42 -46.45 -24.27
CA LYS A 228 -29.36 -47.31 -24.84
C LYS A 228 -28.11 -46.51 -25.22
N TYR A 229 -28.22 -45.19 -25.23
CA TYR A 229 -27.16 -44.34 -25.76
C TYR A 229 -26.88 -43.20 -24.78
N ASP A 230 -25.61 -42.86 -24.64
CA ASP A 230 -25.08 -41.80 -23.76
C ASP A 230 -25.42 -41.98 -22.25
N ASP A 231 -25.93 -43.15 -21.86
CA ASP A 231 -26.28 -43.49 -20.46
C ASP A 231 -25.08 -43.54 -19.55
N PHE A 232 -23.93 -44.03 -20.05
CA PHE A 232 -22.71 -44.20 -19.29
C PHE A 232 -22.18 -42.88 -18.68
N SER A 233 -22.37 -41.73 -19.33
CA SER A 233 -21.94 -40.42 -18.82
C SER A 233 -23.11 -39.56 -18.28
N SER A 234 -24.33 -40.11 -18.34
CA SER A 234 -25.53 -39.39 -17.93
C SER A 234 -25.87 -39.57 -16.47
N VAL A 235 -26.32 -38.51 -15.84
CA VAL A 235 -26.79 -38.52 -14.45
C VAL A 235 -28.31 -38.43 -14.40
N THR A 236 -28.91 -39.08 -13.39
CA THR A 236 -30.34 -38.96 -13.09
C THR A 236 -30.66 -37.60 -12.44
N PHE A 237 -31.94 -37.25 -12.37
CA PHE A 237 -32.41 -36.03 -11.68
C PHE A 237 -31.91 -35.91 -10.25
N ASP A 238 -31.88 -37.01 -9.47
CA ASP A 238 -31.41 -37.02 -8.07
C ASP A 238 -29.93 -36.67 -7.98
N ASN A 239 -29.09 -37.23 -8.83
CA ASN A 239 -27.66 -36.95 -8.85
C ASN A 239 -27.36 -35.52 -9.36
N TYR A 240 -28.11 -35.06 -10.37
CA TYR A 240 -28.02 -33.69 -10.84
C TYR A 240 -28.44 -32.69 -9.76
N SER A 241 -29.50 -32.97 -9.02
CA SER A 241 -29.95 -32.13 -7.89
C SER A 241 -28.92 -32.05 -6.79
N LYS A 242 -28.27 -33.18 -6.42
CA LYS A 242 -27.15 -33.20 -5.46
C LYS A 242 -25.96 -32.39 -5.95
N TYR A 243 -25.66 -32.47 -7.25
CA TYR A 243 -24.61 -31.64 -7.86
C TYR A 243 -24.95 -30.14 -7.69
N ILE A 244 -26.14 -29.71 -8.08
CA ILE A 244 -26.57 -28.30 -7.99
C ILE A 244 -26.56 -27.80 -6.53
N GLU A 245 -27.04 -28.61 -5.58
CA GLU A 245 -27.01 -28.26 -4.16
C GLU A 245 -25.56 -28.05 -3.66
N LYS A 246 -24.66 -28.99 -3.96
CA LYS A 246 -23.24 -28.88 -3.62
C LYS A 246 -22.58 -27.68 -4.31
N LEU A 247 -22.85 -27.47 -5.61
CA LEU A 247 -22.31 -26.34 -6.37
C LEU A 247 -22.69 -25.01 -5.71
N ASN A 248 -23.96 -24.80 -5.41
CA ASN A 248 -24.45 -23.58 -4.76
C ASN A 248 -23.78 -23.35 -3.38
N LYS A 249 -23.61 -24.43 -2.61
CA LYS A 249 -22.91 -24.38 -1.32
C LYS A 249 -21.46 -23.93 -1.46
N TYR A 250 -20.72 -24.48 -2.41
CA TYR A 250 -19.30 -24.19 -2.60
C TYR A 250 -19.06 -22.88 -3.35
N GLN A 251 -19.95 -22.49 -4.25
CA GLN A 251 -19.86 -21.17 -4.91
C GLN A 251 -19.98 -19.99 -3.93
N SER A 252 -20.69 -20.18 -2.82
CA SER A 252 -20.76 -19.14 -1.79
C SER A 252 -19.37 -18.80 -1.23
N LEU A 253 -18.44 -19.79 -1.21
CA LEU A 253 -17.05 -19.58 -0.76
C LEU A 253 -16.23 -18.67 -1.69
N LEU A 254 -16.60 -18.60 -2.98
CA LEU A 254 -15.91 -17.74 -3.96
C LEU A 254 -16.39 -16.28 -3.92
N ASN A 255 -17.53 -16.02 -3.29
CA ASN A 255 -18.15 -14.70 -3.20
C ASN A 255 -17.97 -14.04 -1.84
N GLU A 256 -17.18 -14.64 -0.95
CA GLU A 256 -16.87 -14.02 0.34
C GLU A 256 -16.03 -12.75 0.14
N PRO A 257 -16.25 -11.70 0.95
CA PRO A 257 -15.38 -10.53 0.93
C PRO A 257 -13.96 -10.95 1.30
N PHE A 258 -12.96 -10.25 0.75
CA PHE A 258 -11.54 -10.53 1.02
C PHE A 258 -11.21 -10.57 2.52
N ILE A 259 -11.94 -9.78 3.31
CA ILE A 259 -11.87 -9.77 4.78
C ILE A 259 -13.29 -9.80 5.32
N ASN A 260 -13.58 -10.71 6.25
CA ASN A 260 -14.85 -10.73 6.97
C ASN A 260 -14.75 -10.09 8.37
N ASP A 261 -15.89 -9.73 8.94
CA ASP A 261 -15.94 -9.04 10.24
C ASP A 261 -15.37 -9.88 11.39
N ARG A 262 -15.51 -11.21 11.33
CA ARG A 262 -14.95 -12.12 12.35
C ARG A 262 -13.43 -12.12 12.34
N GLU A 263 -12.81 -12.05 11.17
CA GLU A 263 -11.35 -11.92 11.04
C GLU A 263 -10.87 -10.60 11.65
N ARG A 264 -11.59 -9.49 11.38
CA ARG A 264 -11.28 -8.19 11.98
C ARG A 264 -11.42 -8.21 13.49
N GLU A 265 -12.48 -8.80 14.02
CA GLU A 265 -12.69 -8.94 15.46
C GLU A 265 -11.63 -9.84 16.12
N TYR A 266 -11.25 -10.93 15.45
CA TYR A 266 -10.19 -11.80 15.93
C TYR A 266 -8.86 -11.05 16.00
N LEU A 267 -8.50 -10.32 14.93
CA LEU A 267 -7.28 -9.53 14.90
C LEU A 267 -7.28 -8.47 16.02
N LYS A 268 -8.37 -7.73 16.21
CA LYS A 268 -8.49 -6.75 17.31
C LYS A 268 -8.22 -7.35 18.70
N LYS A 269 -8.63 -8.59 18.92
CA LYS A 269 -8.41 -9.29 20.21
C LYS A 269 -7.02 -9.86 20.36
N THR A 270 -6.31 -10.09 19.27
CA THR A 270 -5.04 -10.81 19.27
C THR A 270 -3.84 -9.96 18.88
N ILE A 271 -4.07 -8.79 18.31
CA ILE A 271 -3.01 -7.86 17.93
C ILE A 271 -2.20 -7.45 19.16
N GLN A 272 -0.88 -7.39 19.00
CA GLN A 272 0.02 -6.78 19.98
C GLN A 272 0.08 -5.28 19.70
N ILE A 273 -0.14 -4.50 20.74
CA ILE A 273 -0.07 -3.04 20.69
C ILE A 273 1.08 -2.55 21.56
N PRO A 274 1.62 -1.35 21.27
CA PRO A 274 2.64 -0.75 22.12
C PRO A 274 2.08 -0.46 23.52
N ILE A 275 2.84 -0.83 24.52
CA ILE A 275 2.58 -0.55 25.93
C ILE A 275 3.85 -0.01 26.58
N ALA A 276 3.72 0.71 27.68
CA ALA A 276 4.85 1.23 28.43
C ALA A 276 5.71 0.10 29.01
N LEU A 277 6.99 0.04 28.63
CA LEU A 277 7.96 -0.94 29.13
C LEU A 277 8.31 -0.70 30.60
N LYS A 278 8.28 0.57 31.02
CA LYS A 278 8.62 1.10 32.35
C LYS A 278 7.68 2.25 32.69
N ASP A 279 7.82 2.82 33.89
CA ASP A 279 7.17 4.09 34.22
C ASP A 279 7.79 5.21 33.36
N ILE A 280 6.96 5.98 32.67
CA ILE A 280 7.37 7.05 31.76
C ILE A 280 6.77 8.37 32.25
N PRO A 281 7.59 9.38 32.56
CA PRO A 281 7.09 10.67 33.02
C PRO A 281 6.44 11.49 31.87
N LYS A 282 5.55 12.41 32.24
CA LYS A 282 5.08 13.46 31.34
C LYS A 282 6.26 14.24 30.77
N GLY A 283 6.16 14.67 29.52
CA GLY A 283 7.22 15.41 28.81
C GLY A 283 8.26 14.51 28.14
N THR A 284 8.10 13.17 28.18
CA THR A 284 8.97 12.24 27.45
C THR A 284 8.55 12.13 26.00
N LEU A 285 9.51 12.14 25.09
CA LEU A 285 9.35 11.68 23.72
C LEU A 285 9.39 10.15 23.73
N VAL A 286 8.29 9.52 23.34
CA VAL A 286 8.19 8.05 23.37
C VAL A 286 8.93 7.48 22.16
N SER A 287 9.86 6.56 22.40
CA SER A 287 10.60 5.81 21.38
C SER A 287 10.57 4.33 21.68
N GLU A 288 11.22 3.51 20.88
CA GLU A 288 11.28 2.05 21.08
C GLU A 288 11.81 1.65 22.48
N ASP A 289 12.69 2.45 23.08
CA ASP A 289 13.26 2.18 24.42
C ASP A 289 12.24 2.27 25.56
N GLU A 290 11.11 2.93 25.33
CA GLU A 290 9.99 3.04 26.26
C GLU A 290 8.90 1.99 26.00
N LEU A 291 8.99 1.21 24.90
CA LEU A 291 7.91 0.36 24.42
C LEU A 291 8.16 -1.14 24.67
N SER A 292 7.10 -1.84 24.87
CA SER A 292 6.96 -3.28 24.71
C SER A 292 5.69 -3.58 23.93
N TYR A 293 5.63 -4.72 23.25
CA TYR A 293 4.46 -5.09 22.44
C TYR A 293 3.77 -6.30 23.05
N LYS A 294 2.53 -6.11 23.51
CA LYS A 294 1.74 -7.17 24.15
C LYS A 294 0.27 -7.12 23.70
N ARG A 295 -0.41 -8.25 23.83
CA ARG A 295 -1.87 -8.27 23.77
C ARG A 295 -2.40 -7.61 25.05
N SER A 296 -3.35 -6.70 24.91
CA SER A 296 -3.94 -5.99 26.05
C SER A 296 -5.46 -6.19 26.07
N GLY A 297 -6.02 -6.26 27.26
CA GLY A 297 -7.47 -6.17 27.46
C GLY A 297 -8.02 -4.75 27.38
N LYS A 298 -7.12 -3.74 27.31
CA LYS A 298 -7.44 -2.32 27.14
C LYS A 298 -7.20 -1.91 25.68
N ASN A 299 -8.00 -1.01 25.15
CA ASN A 299 -7.73 -0.39 23.87
C ASN A 299 -6.47 0.48 23.98
N GLY A 300 -5.74 0.61 22.89
CA GLY A 300 -4.54 1.45 22.78
C GLY A 300 -4.26 1.77 21.33
N LEU A 301 -3.40 2.76 21.11
CA LEU A 301 -2.85 3.08 19.79
C LEU A 301 -2.09 1.87 19.26
N ASN A 302 -2.18 1.63 17.96
CA ASN A 302 -1.28 0.71 17.28
C ASN A 302 0.06 1.39 16.96
N THR A 303 1.01 0.64 16.41
CA THR A 303 2.34 1.15 16.08
C THR A 303 2.30 2.31 15.10
N GLN A 304 1.50 2.20 14.04
CA GLN A 304 1.39 3.25 13.01
C GLN A 304 0.83 4.55 13.58
N GLU A 305 -0.23 4.46 14.39
CA GLU A 305 -0.83 5.62 15.05
C GLU A 305 0.16 6.32 15.99
N LEU A 306 1.00 5.55 16.69
CA LEU A 306 2.04 6.10 17.56
C LEU A 306 3.16 6.77 16.75
N GLU A 307 3.62 6.13 15.68
CA GLU A 307 4.62 6.70 14.76
C GLU A 307 4.12 7.99 14.09
N GLU A 308 2.85 8.06 13.72
CA GLU A 308 2.24 9.28 13.19
C GLU A 308 2.27 10.43 14.20
N LEU A 309 2.08 10.15 15.49
CA LEU A 309 2.19 11.16 16.54
C LEU A 309 3.63 11.66 16.67
N GLN A 310 4.63 10.76 16.59
CA GLN A 310 6.04 11.13 16.59
C GLN A 310 6.39 12.03 15.40
N GLN A 311 5.98 11.66 14.19
CA GLN A 311 6.19 12.45 12.96
C GLN A 311 5.52 13.83 13.00
N LYS A 312 4.44 13.98 13.77
CA LYS A 312 3.73 15.24 13.99
C LYS A 312 4.24 16.01 15.20
N TYR A 313 5.36 15.60 15.78
CA TYR A 313 6.03 16.21 16.93
C TYR A 313 5.17 16.23 18.21
N TYR A 314 4.56 15.10 18.54
CA TYR A 314 3.79 14.93 19.77
C TYR A 314 4.69 14.42 20.91
N ILE A 315 4.33 14.82 22.15
CA ILE A 315 5.03 14.50 23.39
C ILE A 315 4.03 14.01 24.44
N LEU A 316 4.45 13.16 25.37
CA LEU A 316 3.57 12.72 26.45
C LEU A 316 3.08 13.88 27.32
N ASN A 317 1.78 13.98 27.48
CA ASN A 317 1.12 14.96 28.35
C ASN A 317 0.75 14.42 29.74
N LYS A 318 0.94 13.13 29.96
CA LYS A 318 0.62 12.43 31.20
C LYS A 318 1.71 11.44 31.56
N ASN A 319 1.85 11.12 32.85
CA ASN A 319 2.69 10.00 33.28
C ASN A 319 2.05 8.68 32.85
N LYS A 320 2.85 7.73 32.39
CA LYS A 320 2.44 6.36 32.10
C LYS A 320 3.09 5.42 33.10
N LYS A 321 2.34 4.42 33.55
CA LYS A 321 2.87 3.33 34.36
C LYS A 321 3.29 2.17 33.46
N LYS A 322 4.22 1.37 33.95
CA LYS A 322 4.59 0.12 33.28
C LYS A 322 3.32 -0.68 32.94
N GLU A 323 3.26 -1.18 31.69
CA GLU A 323 2.14 -1.92 31.10
C GLU A 323 0.89 -1.09 30.78
N ASP A 324 0.92 0.22 30.91
CA ASP A 324 -0.17 1.06 30.39
C ASP A 324 -0.16 1.07 28.85
N THR A 325 -1.34 1.05 28.27
CA THR A 325 -1.54 1.32 26.84
C THR A 325 -1.47 2.82 26.56
N PHE A 326 -1.12 3.20 25.35
CA PHE A 326 -1.13 4.59 24.90
C PHE A 326 -2.45 4.93 24.22
N GLN A 327 -2.97 6.13 24.49
CA GLN A 327 -4.14 6.71 23.86
C GLN A 327 -3.75 8.03 23.21
N GLU A 328 -4.45 8.48 22.18
CA GLU A 328 -4.18 9.77 21.54
C GLU A 328 -4.18 10.94 22.54
N ASN A 329 -5.12 10.94 23.49
CA ASN A 329 -5.23 11.97 24.52
C ASN A 329 -4.15 11.90 25.62
N ASP A 330 -3.25 10.92 25.56
CA ASP A 330 -2.04 10.89 26.41
C ASP A 330 -0.94 11.80 25.84
N PHE A 331 -1.10 12.27 24.64
CA PHE A 331 -0.14 13.10 23.93
C PHE A 331 -0.67 14.51 23.69
N LYS A 332 0.23 15.45 23.52
CA LYS A 332 -0.04 16.80 23.02
C LYS A 332 1.00 17.14 21.94
N LYS A 333 0.68 18.02 21.03
CA LYS A 333 1.70 18.60 20.14
C LYS A 333 2.73 19.33 21.00
N ALA A 334 4.01 19.05 20.80
CA ALA A 334 5.09 19.73 21.51
C ALA A 334 5.12 21.21 21.12
N LYS A 335 5.32 22.09 22.10
CA LYS A 335 5.69 23.48 21.85
C LYS A 335 7.19 23.57 21.66
N ILE A 336 7.60 24.00 20.48
CA ILE A 336 9.00 24.04 20.07
C ILE A 336 9.44 25.50 19.95
N ALA A 337 10.54 25.85 20.59
CA ALA A 337 11.08 27.20 20.50
C ALA A 337 12.54 27.21 20.04
N THR A 338 12.84 28.12 19.11
CA THR A 338 14.21 28.51 18.81
C THR A 338 14.68 29.53 19.82
N ILE A 339 15.76 29.26 20.55
CA ILE A 339 16.37 30.19 21.51
C ILE A 339 17.77 30.57 21.05
N ILE A 340 17.93 31.82 20.67
CA ILE A 340 19.18 32.41 20.20
C ILE A 340 19.87 33.07 21.38
N ALA A 341 20.93 32.47 21.91
CA ALA A 341 21.73 33.08 22.98
C ALA A 341 22.68 34.10 22.38
N CYS A 342 22.59 35.35 22.84
CA CYS A 342 23.46 36.41 22.38
C CYS A 342 23.84 37.34 23.53
N ARG A 343 25.03 37.95 23.45
CA ARG A 343 25.46 39.04 24.33
C ARG A 343 26.39 39.99 23.56
N LEU A 344 26.45 41.24 23.96
CA LEU A 344 27.30 42.25 23.31
C LEU A 344 28.77 42.15 23.77
N LYS A 345 29.02 41.72 25.00
CA LYS A 345 30.35 41.56 25.51
C LYS A 345 31.13 40.50 24.74
N SER A 346 32.17 40.91 24.03
CA SER A 346 33.10 40.04 23.33
C SER A 346 34.52 40.60 23.43
N SER A 347 35.48 39.72 23.79
CA SER A 347 36.89 40.14 24.00
C SER A 347 37.72 40.10 22.72
N ARG A 348 37.38 39.24 21.77
CA ARG A 348 38.11 39.02 20.50
C ARG A 348 37.64 39.99 19.39
N LEU A 349 36.34 40.19 19.24
CA LEU A 349 35.74 41.13 18.32
C LEU A 349 34.62 41.89 19.05
N PRO A 350 34.92 43.13 19.51
CA PRO A 350 33.97 43.90 20.33
C PRO A 350 32.63 44.13 19.64
N LYS A 351 31.52 43.95 20.37
CA LYS A 351 30.14 44.11 19.85
C LYS A 351 29.85 43.32 18.58
N LYS A 352 30.48 42.14 18.40
CA LYS A 352 30.37 41.33 17.19
C LYS A 352 28.93 41.07 16.74
N ALA A 353 27.98 40.94 17.67
CA ALA A 353 26.59 40.66 17.38
C ALA A 353 25.89 41.75 16.54
N ILE A 354 26.32 43.00 16.64
CA ILE A 354 25.73 44.15 15.93
C ILE A 354 26.63 44.69 14.82
N LEU A 355 27.75 44.01 14.52
CA LEU A 355 28.57 44.35 13.35
C LEU A 355 27.82 44.00 12.07
N PRO A 356 27.89 44.89 11.04
CA PRO A 356 27.17 44.66 9.79
C PRO A 356 27.83 43.52 9.00
N ILE A 357 26.99 42.62 8.50
CA ILE A 357 27.30 41.62 7.49
C ILE A 357 26.38 41.93 6.30
N GLY A 358 26.96 42.42 5.20
CA GLY A 358 26.17 43.03 4.13
C GLY A 358 25.33 44.18 4.67
N ASN A 359 24.00 44.09 4.52
CA ASN A 359 23.06 45.16 4.91
C ASN A 359 22.42 44.95 6.29
N LEU A 360 22.75 43.88 7.03
CA LEU A 360 22.14 43.55 8.32
C LEU A 360 23.18 43.39 9.41
N PRO A 361 22.90 43.77 10.67
CA PRO A 361 23.67 43.32 11.82
C PRO A 361 23.75 41.79 11.89
N SER A 362 24.88 41.23 12.36
CA SER A 362 25.11 39.78 12.42
C SER A 362 23.98 39.03 13.14
N ILE A 363 23.47 39.56 14.26
CA ILE A 363 22.37 38.95 15.01
C ILE A 363 21.07 38.96 14.23
N GLU A 364 20.78 40.04 13.48
CA GLU A 364 19.58 40.15 12.66
C GLU A 364 19.62 39.16 11.49
N LEU A 365 20.80 38.93 10.88
CA LEU A 365 20.99 37.92 9.86
C LEU A 365 20.78 36.49 10.43
N CYS A 366 21.29 36.23 11.64
CA CYS A 366 21.05 34.96 12.35
C CYS A 366 19.54 34.77 12.61
N ILE A 367 18.84 35.78 13.12
CA ILE A 367 17.40 35.71 13.39
C ILE A 367 16.61 35.50 12.07
N LYS A 368 16.93 36.25 11.02
CA LYS A 368 16.32 36.13 9.69
C LYS A 368 16.36 34.66 9.18
N ASN A 369 17.50 33.98 9.33
CA ASN A 369 17.64 32.60 8.91
C ASN A 369 16.92 31.63 9.88
N ALA A 370 16.87 31.93 11.18
CA ALA A 370 16.11 31.14 12.16
C ALA A 370 14.60 31.19 11.92
N LEU A 371 14.08 32.33 11.47
CA LEU A 371 12.65 32.48 11.16
C LEU A 371 12.18 31.64 9.96
N LYS A 372 13.08 31.07 9.17
CA LYS A 372 12.76 30.11 8.10
C LYS A 372 12.46 28.69 8.60
N PHE A 373 12.70 28.42 9.90
CA PHE A 373 12.46 27.10 10.46
C PHE A 373 10.98 26.83 10.59
N GLU A 374 10.54 25.69 10.11
CA GLU A 374 9.14 25.27 10.21
C GLU A 374 8.87 24.52 11.52
N ASN A 375 7.60 24.47 11.93
CA ASN A 375 7.17 23.83 13.19
C ASN A 375 7.77 24.44 14.47
N ILE A 376 8.13 25.71 14.42
CA ILE A 376 8.57 26.52 15.56
C ILE A 376 7.40 27.37 16.05
N ASP A 377 7.07 27.28 17.34
CA ASP A 377 6.02 28.08 17.98
C ASP A 377 6.53 29.46 18.41
N TYR A 378 7.81 29.54 18.81
CA TYR A 378 8.42 30.79 19.28
C TYR A 378 9.88 30.91 18.81
N THR A 379 10.26 32.10 18.32
CA THR A 379 11.65 32.48 18.12
C THR A 379 12.02 33.53 19.18
N ILE A 380 13.08 33.24 19.96
CA ILE A 380 13.43 34.02 21.16
C ILE A 380 14.88 34.46 21.06
N LEU A 381 15.12 35.79 21.15
CA LEU A 381 16.45 36.35 21.38
C LEU A 381 16.68 36.45 22.91
N ALA A 382 17.55 35.60 23.45
CA ALA A 382 17.80 35.48 24.88
C ALA A 382 19.17 36.07 25.23
N THR A 383 19.17 37.17 25.98
CA THR A 383 20.39 37.84 26.42
C THR A 383 20.49 37.93 27.94
N SER A 384 21.57 38.54 28.45
CA SER A 384 21.72 38.79 29.86
C SER A 384 20.93 40.02 30.32
N ASP A 385 20.67 40.12 31.61
CA ASP A 385 20.04 41.29 32.21
C ASP A 385 21.05 42.42 32.52
N ASN A 386 22.29 42.36 31.99
CA ASN A 386 23.25 43.46 32.04
C ASN A 386 22.77 44.65 31.19
N GLU A 387 23.00 45.85 31.68
CA GLU A 387 22.54 47.11 31.05
C GLU A 387 23.04 47.25 29.60
N GLU A 388 24.29 46.83 29.30
CA GLU A 388 24.85 46.88 27.94
C GLU A 388 24.13 45.98 26.93
N ASP A 389 23.59 44.85 27.39
CA ASP A 389 22.93 43.87 26.52
C ASP A 389 21.49 44.30 26.14
N ALA A 390 20.90 45.30 26.80
CA ALA A 390 19.57 45.83 26.48
C ALA A 390 19.51 46.44 25.05
N GLU A 391 20.65 46.89 24.49
CA GLU A 391 20.76 47.38 23.12
C GLU A 391 20.28 46.32 22.10
N LEU A 392 20.38 45.01 22.40
CA LEU A 392 19.96 43.91 21.52
C LEU A 392 18.45 43.88 21.27
N GLU A 393 17.62 44.53 22.11
CA GLU A 393 16.18 44.66 21.88
C GLU A 393 15.88 45.43 20.57
N ASN A 394 16.77 46.34 20.17
CA ASN A 394 16.65 47.09 18.91
C ASN A 394 17.03 46.24 17.67
N HIS A 395 17.49 45.02 17.87
CA HIS A 395 18.03 44.12 16.84
C HIS A 395 17.26 42.79 16.73
N ILE A 396 15.96 42.80 17.06
CA ILE A 396 15.13 41.58 17.00
C ILE A 396 14.69 41.21 15.58
N TYR A 397 15.00 42.02 14.56
CA TYR A 397 14.70 41.82 13.14
C TYR A 397 13.19 41.85 12.79
N SER A 398 12.31 41.22 13.60
CA SER A 398 10.86 41.09 13.38
C SER A 398 10.11 41.16 14.72
N ASP A 399 8.89 41.73 14.69
CA ASP A 399 7.98 41.76 15.85
C ASP A 399 7.52 40.37 16.31
N GLU A 400 7.74 39.33 15.50
CA GLU A 400 7.46 37.94 15.85
C GLU A 400 8.48 37.34 16.83
N VAL A 401 9.62 38.01 17.01
CA VAL A 401 10.71 37.54 17.87
C VAL A 401 10.52 38.08 19.29
N ILE A 402 10.55 37.18 20.25
CA ILE A 402 10.44 37.53 21.67
C ILE A 402 11.83 37.92 22.20
N PHE A 403 11.96 39.14 22.71
CA PHE A 403 13.14 39.56 23.46
C PHE A 403 13.03 39.10 24.91
N HIS A 404 14.07 38.42 25.43
CA HIS A 404 14.12 37.92 26.79
C HIS A 404 15.48 38.19 27.46
N THR A 405 15.44 38.75 28.65
CA THR A 405 16.61 38.98 29.48
C THR A 405 16.61 38.03 30.70
N GLY A 406 17.77 37.64 31.17
CA GLY A 406 17.85 36.76 32.33
C GLY A 406 19.28 36.64 32.87
N ASP A 407 19.50 35.65 33.70
CA ASP A 407 20.75 35.45 34.46
C ASP A 407 22.00 35.60 33.57
N PRO A 408 22.95 36.50 33.92
CA PRO A 408 24.11 36.80 33.08
C PRO A 408 25.11 35.65 33.00
N ASP A 409 25.21 34.84 34.04
CA ASP A 409 26.22 33.81 34.17
C ASP A 409 25.66 32.39 33.96
N ASN A 410 24.36 32.19 34.21
CA ASN A 410 23.72 30.90 34.06
C ASN A 410 22.73 30.87 32.88
N VAL A 411 23.23 30.46 31.69
CA VAL A 411 22.47 30.38 30.45
C VAL A 411 21.31 29.38 30.56
N ILE A 412 21.49 28.26 31.27
CA ILE A 412 20.44 27.23 31.45
C ILE A 412 19.29 27.82 32.26
N LYS A 413 19.60 28.54 33.34
CA LYS A 413 18.57 29.21 34.16
C LYS A 413 17.83 30.30 33.37
N ARG A 414 18.56 31.08 32.54
CA ARG A 414 17.96 32.05 31.61
C ARG A 414 16.95 31.37 30.67
N TYR A 415 17.30 30.22 30.11
CA TYR A 415 16.40 29.46 29.25
C TYR A 415 15.19 28.93 30.01
N LEU A 416 15.38 28.31 31.18
CA LEU A 416 14.28 27.76 31.96
C LEU A 416 13.25 28.82 32.35
N THR A 417 13.65 30.06 32.62
CA THR A 417 12.75 31.16 32.95
C THR A 417 11.75 31.44 31.80
N ILE A 418 12.22 31.48 30.56
CA ILE A 418 11.32 31.73 29.42
C ILE A 418 10.56 30.48 29.01
N ILE A 419 11.16 29.29 29.13
CA ILE A 419 10.56 27.98 28.87
C ILE A 419 9.34 27.75 29.78
N GLU A 420 9.47 28.05 31.06
CA GLU A 420 8.37 27.95 32.03
C GLU A 420 7.24 28.95 31.72
N LYS A 421 7.58 30.20 31.39
CA LYS A 421 6.61 31.24 31.07
C LYS A 421 5.75 30.93 29.85
N LEU A 422 6.32 30.30 28.82
CA LEU A 422 5.66 29.99 27.56
C LEU A 422 5.21 28.52 27.45
N ASP A 423 5.50 27.71 28.45
CA ASP A 423 5.24 26.25 28.47
C ASP A 423 5.87 25.53 27.26
N ILE A 424 7.15 25.80 27.00
CA ILE A 424 7.94 25.20 25.91
C ILE A 424 8.36 23.80 26.32
N ASP A 425 8.26 22.85 25.39
CA ASP A 425 8.62 21.45 25.60
C ASP A 425 9.99 21.09 25.01
N VAL A 426 10.31 21.62 23.83
CA VAL A 426 11.54 21.33 23.08
C VAL A 426 12.24 22.62 22.67
N ILE A 427 13.53 22.66 22.83
CA ILE A 427 14.37 23.83 22.60
C ILE A 427 15.34 23.56 21.46
N VAL A 428 15.34 24.45 20.47
CA VAL A 428 16.32 24.55 19.39
C VAL A 428 17.30 25.66 19.79
N ARG A 429 18.47 25.25 20.30
CA ARG A 429 19.50 26.16 20.80
C ARG A 429 20.40 26.64 19.67
N MET A 430 20.57 27.92 19.57
CA MET A 430 21.52 28.57 18.68
C MET A 430 22.31 29.63 19.41
N THR A 431 23.44 30.04 18.84
CA THR A 431 24.23 31.16 19.32
C THR A 431 24.25 32.28 18.28
N GLY A 432 24.10 33.54 18.74
CA GLY A 432 23.93 34.68 17.88
C GLY A 432 25.15 35.08 17.03
N ASP A 433 26.24 34.34 17.17
CA ASP A 433 27.44 34.43 16.34
C ASP A 433 27.49 33.47 15.15
N CYS A 434 26.38 32.77 14.89
CA CYS A 434 26.23 31.82 13.78
C CYS A 434 25.17 32.31 12.78
N PRO A 435 25.47 33.28 11.90
CA PRO A 435 24.47 33.86 11.01
C PRO A 435 23.97 32.90 9.91
N TYR A 436 24.74 31.88 9.56
CA TYR A 436 24.44 30.92 8.48
C TYR A 436 23.91 29.58 8.97
N ILE A 437 23.06 29.60 9.99
CA ILE A 437 22.34 28.40 10.44
C ILE A 437 21.46 27.83 9.31
N SER A 438 21.45 26.52 9.15
CA SER A 438 20.80 25.84 8.05
C SER A 438 19.42 25.29 8.43
N LYS A 439 18.39 25.62 7.63
CA LYS A 439 17.06 25.03 7.71
C LYS A 439 17.13 23.52 7.45
N GLU A 440 17.91 23.09 6.48
CA GLU A 440 18.02 21.70 6.06
C GLU A 440 18.61 20.82 7.19
N ILE A 441 19.62 21.33 7.91
CA ILE A 441 20.18 20.64 9.07
C ILE A 441 19.17 20.64 10.22
N PHE A 442 18.47 21.74 10.44
CA PHE A 442 17.43 21.85 11.46
C PHE A 442 16.34 20.78 11.26
N GLU A 443 15.78 20.67 10.07
CA GLU A 443 14.72 19.70 9.73
C GLU A 443 15.20 18.26 10.00
N LEU A 444 16.41 17.93 9.55
CA LEU A 444 17.03 16.63 9.79
C LEU A 444 17.19 16.32 11.30
N LEU A 445 17.65 17.30 12.08
CA LEU A 445 17.85 17.11 13.52
C LEU A 445 16.53 17.02 14.27
N LEU A 446 15.52 17.84 13.91
CA LEU A 446 14.22 17.83 14.57
C LEU A 446 13.48 16.51 14.34
N GLU A 447 13.43 16.04 13.11
CA GLU A 447 12.84 14.74 12.78
C GLU A 447 13.52 13.61 13.56
N SER A 448 14.86 13.59 13.56
CA SER A 448 15.63 12.58 14.26
C SER A 448 15.45 12.67 15.79
N HIS A 449 15.33 13.87 16.35
CA HIS A 449 15.12 14.09 17.79
C HIS A 449 13.84 13.42 18.28
N PHE A 450 12.72 13.63 17.57
CA PHE A 450 11.43 13.04 17.92
C PHE A 450 11.39 11.53 17.64
N LYS A 451 11.92 11.09 16.52
CA LYS A 451 11.98 9.68 16.14
C LYS A 451 12.75 8.84 17.16
N GLU A 452 13.92 9.31 17.55
CA GLU A 452 14.77 8.61 18.51
C GLU A 452 14.33 8.82 19.97
N GLY A 453 13.43 9.77 20.25
CA GLY A 453 13.02 10.12 21.61
C GLY A 453 14.19 10.65 22.44
N ALA A 454 15.03 11.47 21.83
CA ALA A 454 16.28 11.92 22.44
C ALA A 454 16.07 13.00 23.50
N ASP A 455 16.92 13.01 24.53
CA ASP A 455 17.04 14.13 25.48
C ASP A 455 17.85 15.29 24.86
N TYR A 456 18.83 14.94 24.03
CA TYR A 456 19.75 15.86 23.36
C TYR A 456 20.08 15.34 21.96
N THR A 457 19.99 16.23 20.95
CA THR A 457 20.38 15.92 19.57
C THR A 457 21.33 16.98 19.03
N ALA A 458 22.39 16.53 18.39
CA ALA A 458 23.36 17.39 17.70
C ALA A 458 23.84 16.74 16.39
N SER A 459 24.45 17.55 15.52
CA SER A 459 25.00 17.08 14.24
C SER A 459 26.44 16.60 14.35
N VAL A 460 26.81 15.68 13.47
CA VAL A 460 28.19 15.24 13.21
C VAL A 460 28.54 15.51 11.76
N GLY A 461 29.69 16.14 11.51
CA GLY A 461 30.20 16.42 10.16
C GLY A 461 29.71 17.74 9.55
N ALA A 462 28.78 18.46 10.19
CA ALA A 462 28.34 19.76 9.72
C ALA A 462 29.42 20.84 9.95
N ALA A 463 29.48 21.82 9.05
CA ALA A 463 30.35 22.97 9.18
C ALA A 463 30.03 23.77 10.45
N VAL A 464 31.05 24.25 11.16
CA VAL A 464 30.85 25.01 12.39
C VAL A 464 30.12 26.33 12.10
N GLY A 465 29.00 26.56 12.79
CA GLY A 465 28.16 27.73 12.61
C GLY A 465 26.96 27.52 11.67
N THR A 466 26.78 26.31 11.10
CA THR A 466 25.62 25.99 10.27
C THR A 466 24.55 25.16 10.97
N TYR A 467 24.84 24.67 12.16
CA TYR A 467 23.98 23.76 12.90
C TYR A 467 23.54 24.32 14.26
N MET A 468 22.56 23.68 14.82
CA MET A 468 21.97 23.95 16.14
C MET A 468 21.97 22.67 16.97
N GLU A 469 21.58 22.79 18.22
CA GLU A 469 21.39 21.69 19.15
C GLU A 469 19.92 21.65 19.57
N ILE A 470 19.37 20.46 19.74
CA ILE A 470 17.98 20.28 20.16
C ILE A 470 17.94 19.47 21.45
N PHE A 471 17.16 19.93 22.41
CA PHE A 471 16.99 19.22 23.68
C PHE A 471 15.63 19.47 24.30
N ASN A 472 15.21 18.51 25.12
CA ASN A 472 13.96 18.59 25.85
C ASN A 472 14.06 19.51 27.06
N ARG A 473 12.97 20.15 27.44
CA ARG A 473 12.82 20.87 28.71
C ARG A 473 13.23 20.00 29.90
N THR A 474 12.72 18.76 29.95
CA THR A 474 13.02 17.82 31.04
C THR A 474 14.50 17.51 31.18
N ALA A 475 15.24 17.54 30.07
CA ALA A 475 16.70 17.33 30.09
C ALA A 475 17.45 18.52 30.73
N LEU A 476 17.02 19.77 30.46
CA LEU A 476 17.56 20.96 31.12
C LEU A 476 17.21 21.00 32.60
N GLU A 477 15.97 20.69 32.97
CA GLU A 477 15.52 20.57 34.36
C GLU A 477 16.38 19.54 35.12
N LYS A 478 16.71 18.42 34.48
CA LYS A 478 17.59 17.39 35.04
C LYS A 478 19.02 17.85 35.21
N ILE A 479 19.58 18.68 34.30
CA ILE A 479 20.90 19.31 34.49
C ILE A 479 20.89 20.17 35.73
N ILE A 480 19.92 21.08 35.91
CA ILE A 480 19.84 21.96 37.08
C ILE A 480 19.64 21.17 38.38
N HIS A 481 18.95 20.03 38.33
CA HIS A 481 18.83 19.15 39.48
C HIS A 481 20.22 18.62 39.95
N TYR A 482 21.08 18.21 39.02
CA TYR A 482 22.45 17.73 39.35
C TYR A 482 23.45 18.87 39.57
N PHE A 483 23.26 19.99 38.87
CA PHE A 483 24.18 21.15 38.87
C PHE A 483 23.40 22.46 39.11
N PRO A 484 22.99 22.77 40.34
CA PRO A 484 22.13 23.94 40.62
C PRO A 484 22.71 25.28 40.16
N ASN A 485 24.03 25.42 40.16
CA ASN A 485 24.71 26.64 39.73
C ASN A 485 25.06 26.65 38.22
N ALA A 486 25.23 25.45 37.60
CA ALA A 486 25.62 25.25 36.21
C ALA A 486 26.68 26.24 35.70
N GLU A 487 27.84 26.32 36.42
CA GLU A 487 28.90 27.34 36.25
C GLU A 487 29.45 27.45 34.82
N TYR A 488 29.36 26.38 34.04
CA TYR A 488 29.81 26.33 32.64
C TYR A 488 28.66 26.22 31.65
N SER A 489 27.52 26.86 31.94
CA SER A 489 26.30 26.78 31.15
C SER A 489 26.41 27.35 29.72
N GLU A 490 27.44 28.17 29.44
CA GLU A 490 27.77 28.56 28.05
C GLU A 490 28.15 27.36 27.19
N TYR A 491 28.78 26.36 27.81
CA TYR A 491 29.20 25.10 27.22
C TYR A 491 28.20 23.97 27.53
N MET A 492 26.89 24.22 27.45
CA MET A 492 25.87 23.28 27.95
C MET A 492 25.89 21.90 27.25
N THR A 493 26.40 21.80 26.03
CA THR A 493 26.68 20.54 25.32
C THR A 493 27.43 19.53 26.18
N TRP A 494 28.41 20.01 26.98
CA TRP A 494 29.25 19.17 27.83
C TRP A 494 28.49 18.47 28.96
N TYR A 495 27.41 19.09 29.47
CA TYR A 495 26.57 18.46 30.49
C TYR A 495 25.83 17.24 29.95
N PHE A 496 25.50 17.24 28.65
CA PHE A 496 24.90 16.09 28.00
C PHE A 496 25.95 15.06 27.60
N GLN A 497 26.94 15.45 26.80
CA GLN A 497 27.91 14.53 26.19
C GLN A 497 28.81 13.82 27.20
N ASN A 498 29.06 14.43 28.35
CA ASN A 498 29.80 13.80 29.43
C ASN A 498 28.98 12.78 30.24
N ASN A 499 27.67 12.76 30.09
CA ASN A 499 26.76 11.95 30.91
C ASN A 499 25.79 11.10 30.09
N PRO A 500 26.27 10.28 29.12
CA PRO A 500 25.40 9.46 28.27
C PRO A 500 24.63 8.40 29.07
N GLU A 501 25.06 8.06 30.28
CA GLU A 501 24.37 7.17 31.21
C GLU A 501 23.11 7.81 31.85
N HIS A 502 22.99 9.14 31.77
CA HIS A 502 21.86 9.90 32.32
C HIS A 502 20.98 10.53 31.26
N PHE A 503 21.49 10.73 30.06
CA PHE A 503 20.77 11.38 28.95
C PHE A 503 20.81 10.53 27.70
N LYS A 504 19.71 10.44 27.01
CA LYS A 504 19.63 9.83 25.67
C LYS A 504 20.16 10.81 24.62
N ILE A 505 21.38 10.55 24.17
CA ILE A 505 22.09 11.40 23.22
C ILE A 505 21.96 10.87 21.81
N ASN A 506 21.50 11.73 20.90
CA ASN A 506 21.37 11.44 19.48
C ASN A 506 22.37 12.29 18.68
N MET A 507 23.36 11.65 18.09
CA MET A 507 24.39 12.30 17.27
C MET A 507 24.12 11.97 15.79
N VAL A 508 23.53 12.92 15.07
CA VAL A 508 23.07 12.75 13.70
C VAL A 508 24.18 13.09 12.71
N LYS A 509 24.65 12.11 11.94
CA LYS A 509 25.54 12.38 10.83
C LYS A 509 24.79 13.09 9.71
N VAL A 510 25.26 14.28 9.32
CA VAL A 510 24.69 14.96 8.15
C VAL A 510 25.04 14.23 6.85
N PRO A 511 24.23 14.33 5.79
CA PRO A 511 24.56 13.81 4.47
C PRO A 511 25.95 14.27 3.99
N ASP A 512 26.66 13.42 3.29
CA ASP A 512 28.04 13.70 2.86
C ASP A 512 28.15 14.98 2.01
N LYS A 513 27.11 15.36 1.30
CA LYS A 513 27.04 16.63 0.55
C LYS A 513 27.12 17.87 1.44
N TRP A 514 26.79 17.75 2.73
CA TRP A 514 26.83 18.84 3.72
C TRP A 514 27.99 18.71 4.72
N CYS A 515 28.84 17.69 4.58
CA CYS A 515 30.04 17.56 5.38
C CYS A 515 31.14 18.49 4.84
N ARG A 516 31.45 19.58 5.58
CA ARG A 516 32.53 20.52 5.26
C ARG A 516 33.21 20.98 6.54
N ASP A 517 34.51 21.28 6.42
CA ASP A 517 35.33 21.81 7.52
C ASP A 517 35.38 23.35 7.52
N TYR A 518 34.34 24.00 7.00
CA TYR A 518 34.27 25.45 7.03
C TYR A 518 34.02 25.97 8.45
N ARG A 519 34.61 27.13 8.77
CA ARG A 519 34.38 27.88 9.98
C ARG A 519 33.42 29.03 9.67
N LEU A 520 32.17 28.91 10.11
CA LEU A 520 31.09 29.87 9.82
C LEU A 520 30.48 30.45 11.12
N THR A 521 31.36 30.74 12.11
CA THR A 521 31.00 31.43 13.36
C THR A 521 31.81 32.71 13.51
N LEU A 522 31.19 33.79 13.96
CA LEU A 522 31.78 35.15 14.07
C LEU A 522 32.51 35.35 15.37
N ASP A 523 33.83 35.31 15.35
CA ASP A 523 34.67 35.55 16.54
C ASP A 523 35.85 36.47 16.28
N TYR A 524 36.32 36.57 15.04
CA TYR A 524 37.48 37.34 14.62
C TYR A 524 37.14 38.24 13.42
N GLN A 525 38.03 39.18 13.10
CA GLN A 525 37.86 40.05 11.95
C GLN A 525 37.77 39.27 10.63
N GLU A 526 38.60 38.23 10.51
CA GLU A 526 38.66 37.33 9.37
C GLU A 526 37.32 36.58 9.14
N ASP A 527 36.59 36.25 10.21
CA ASP A 527 35.23 35.68 10.10
C ASP A 527 34.27 36.74 9.50
N LEU A 528 34.36 38.01 9.95
CA LEU A 528 33.54 39.08 9.44
C LEU A 528 33.82 39.36 7.96
N ASP A 529 35.10 39.36 7.57
CA ASP A 529 35.52 39.54 6.19
C ASP A 529 34.96 38.45 5.27
N LEU A 530 35.09 37.17 5.69
CA LEU A 530 34.49 36.04 4.98
C LEU A 530 32.97 36.22 4.81
N PHE A 531 32.26 36.60 5.89
CA PHE A 531 30.80 36.75 5.86
C PHE A 531 30.35 37.89 4.96
N ASN A 532 31.10 38.97 4.85
CA ASN A 532 30.80 40.02 3.90
C ASN A 532 31.01 39.57 2.45
N TYR A 533 32.00 38.74 2.14
CA TYR A 533 32.11 38.12 0.82
C TYR A 533 30.92 37.23 0.48
N ILE A 534 30.45 36.41 1.43
CA ILE A 534 29.29 35.55 1.27
C ILE A 534 28.03 36.37 1.00
N GLU A 535 27.73 37.39 1.85
CA GLU A 535 26.52 38.21 1.67
C GLU A 535 26.56 39.04 0.39
N ASN A 536 27.73 39.58 0.00
CA ASN A 536 27.87 40.29 -1.29
C ASN A 536 27.50 39.36 -2.46
N TYR A 537 27.95 38.11 -2.45
CA TYR A 537 27.59 37.13 -3.46
C TYR A 537 26.07 36.89 -3.50
N PHE A 538 25.44 36.62 -2.35
CA PHE A 538 24.00 36.40 -2.30
C PHE A 538 23.18 37.60 -2.76
N MET A 539 23.64 38.82 -2.44
CA MET A 539 22.99 40.06 -2.85
C MET A 539 23.18 40.34 -4.35
N GLU A 540 24.40 40.20 -4.90
CA GLU A 540 24.70 40.45 -6.31
C GLU A 540 23.99 39.47 -7.24
N GLU A 541 23.93 38.21 -6.89
CA GLU A 541 23.25 37.17 -7.65
C GLU A 541 21.74 37.12 -7.39
N ASN A 542 21.24 37.86 -6.40
CA ASN A 542 19.85 37.86 -5.95
C ASN A 542 19.35 36.42 -5.60
N ILE A 543 20.19 35.69 -4.89
CA ILE A 543 19.93 34.29 -4.47
C ILE A 543 19.56 34.28 -2.98
N GLU A 544 18.56 33.46 -2.64
CA GLU A 544 18.24 33.21 -1.25
C GLU A 544 19.21 32.20 -0.62
N PHE A 545 19.60 32.44 0.64
CA PHE A 545 20.48 31.52 1.37
C PHE A 545 19.87 30.13 1.52
N THR A 546 20.59 29.14 1.02
CA THR A 546 20.46 27.69 1.32
C THR A 546 21.86 27.15 1.61
N LEU A 547 21.94 26.00 2.30
CA LEU A 547 23.22 25.37 2.61
C LEU A 547 23.97 24.92 1.33
N ASP A 548 23.23 24.40 0.37
CA ASP A 548 23.78 23.94 -0.92
C ASP A 548 24.40 25.11 -1.71
N GLU A 549 23.73 26.29 -1.77
CA GLU A 549 24.27 27.47 -2.44
C GLU A 549 25.48 28.05 -1.71
N LEU A 550 25.45 28.09 -0.38
CA LEU A 550 26.61 28.53 0.40
C LEU A 550 27.85 27.66 0.14
N PHE A 551 27.67 26.35 0.15
CA PHE A 551 28.80 25.44 -0.07
C PHE A 551 29.25 25.44 -1.53
N ASN A 552 28.35 25.57 -2.50
CA ASN A 552 28.72 25.77 -3.90
C ASN A 552 29.59 27.02 -4.06
N TYR A 553 29.22 28.14 -3.43
CA TYR A 553 30.03 29.34 -3.50
C TYR A 553 31.42 29.14 -2.89
N LEU A 554 31.50 28.57 -1.67
CA LEU A 554 32.77 28.37 -0.96
C LEU A 554 33.65 27.31 -1.65
N ASP A 555 33.10 26.21 -2.12
CA ASP A 555 33.81 25.16 -2.84
C ASP A 555 34.44 25.69 -4.15
N ASN A 556 33.78 26.63 -4.83
CA ASN A 556 34.28 27.25 -6.07
C ASN A 556 35.19 28.45 -5.82
N ASN A 557 35.28 28.97 -4.58
CA ASN A 557 36.11 30.12 -4.21
C ASN A 557 37.02 29.80 -3.00
N PRO A 558 37.98 28.88 -3.14
CA PRO A 558 38.79 28.40 -2.02
C PRO A 558 39.62 29.50 -1.35
N ASP A 559 40.02 30.53 -2.05
CA ASP A 559 40.74 31.67 -1.47
C ASP A 559 39.86 32.44 -0.47
N ILE A 560 38.57 32.58 -0.78
CA ILE A 560 37.58 33.20 0.12
C ILE A 560 37.27 32.25 1.28
N ALA A 561 37.01 30.99 1.00
CA ALA A 561 36.69 29.98 2.00
C ALA A 561 37.79 29.79 3.05
N ASN A 562 39.04 30.08 2.71
CA ASN A 562 40.21 29.92 3.60
C ASN A 562 40.60 31.19 4.34
N ILE A 563 39.91 32.34 4.22
CA ILE A 563 40.26 33.61 4.87
C ILE A 563 40.43 33.43 6.37
N ASN A 564 39.57 32.65 7.01
CA ASN A 564 39.58 32.43 8.48
C ASN A 564 40.08 31.06 8.92
N ILE A 565 40.70 30.27 8.03
CA ILE A 565 41.11 28.89 8.29
C ILE A 565 42.09 28.76 9.49
N GLN A 566 42.89 29.78 9.75
CA GLN A 566 43.86 29.81 10.82
C GLN A 566 43.27 30.22 12.19
N MET A 567 42.01 30.65 12.23
CA MET A 567 41.38 31.12 13.46
C MET A 567 40.96 29.94 14.35
N PRO A 568 41.43 29.92 15.63
CA PRO A 568 41.20 28.76 16.49
C PRO A 568 39.75 28.71 16.99
N LEU A 569 39.24 27.48 17.14
CA LEU A 569 38.03 27.17 17.91
C LEU A 569 38.44 26.86 19.36
N THR A 570 38.41 27.85 20.23
CA THR A 570 38.98 27.77 21.61
C THR A 570 38.44 26.58 22.39
N TYR A 571 37.16 26.24 22.26
CA TYR A 571 36.56 25.09 22.93
C TYR A 571 37.05 23.73 22.42
N LYS A 572 37.66 23.67 21.22
CA LYS A 572 38.27 22.46 20.65
C LYS A 572 39.76 22.35 20.86
N THR A 573 40.45 23.50 21.10
CA THR A 573 41.92 23.57 21.09
C THR A 573 42.56 23.88 22.45
N ASN A 574 41.78 24.42 23.41
CA ASN A 574 42.29 24.75 24.73
C ASN A 574 42.18 23.56 25.70
N GLU A 575 43.24 22.77 25.81
CA GLU A 575 43.29 21.55 26.65
C GLU A 575 42.89 21.82 28.11
N LYS A 576 43.33 22.91 28.70
CA LYS A 576 43.00 23.26 30.09
C LYS A 576 41.50 23.53 30.28
N LEU A 577 40.87 24.20 29.32
CA LEU A 577 39.42 24.39 29.34
C LEU A 577 38.69 23.06 29.20
N ILE A 578 39.11 22.22 28.27
CA ILE A 578 38.52 20.89 28.02
C ILE A 578 38.59 20.02 29.28
N GLU A 579 39.77 19.95 29.96
CA GLU A 579 39.90 19.22 31.21
C GLU A 579 38.97 19.75 32.31
N THR A 580 38.86 21.07 32.43
CA THR A 580 37.96 21.71 33.39
C THR A 580 36.49 21.38 33.10
N LEU A 581 36.07 21.48 31.85
CA LEU A 581 34.69 21.13 31.42
C LEU A 581 34.40 19.66 31.69
N ASN A 582 35.29 18.75 31.30
CA ASN A 582 35.14 17.31 31.57
C ASN A 582 34.93 17.00 33.04
N LYS A 583 35.67 17.70 33.94
CA LYS A 583 35.54 17.49 35.37
C LYS A 583 34.29 18.13 35.97
N SER A 584 33.98 19.36 35.57
CA SER A 584 32.95 20.18 36.20
C SER A 584 31.54 19.83 35.77
N THR A 585 31.37 19.20 34.57
CA THR A 585 30.06 18.83 34.02
C THR A 585 29.74 17.34 34.15
N LYS A 586 30.63 16.53 34.76
CA LYS A 586 30.37 15.10 34.98
C LYS A 586 29.54 14.89 36.25
N ILE A 587 28.41 14.15 36.12
CA ILE A 587 27.60 13.69 37.24
C ILE A 587 28.40 12.63 38.01
N THR A 588 28.59 12.85 39.31
CA THR A 588 29.26 11.89 40.21
C THR A 588 28.25 11.30 41.18
N ASN A 589 28.36 10.01 41.51
CA ASN A 589 27.45 9.27 42.40
C ASN A 589 27.31 9.87 43.83
N ASN A 590 27.95 10.99 44.11
CA ASN A 590 27.90 11.69 45.40
C ASN A 590 27.11 13.01 45.33
N ARG A 591 26.40 13.26 44.25
CA ARG A 591 25.53 14.46 44.09
C ARG A 591 24.09 14.10 43.85
#